data_a949931ccd127eb4daef768310bed695
#
_entry.id   a949931ccd127eb4daef768310bed695
#
_cell.length_a   1.000
_cell.length_b   1.000
_cell.length_c   1.000
_cell.angle_alpha   90.00
_cell.angle_beta   90.00
_cell.angle_gamma   90.00
#
_symmetry.space_group_name_H-M   'P 1'
#
loop_
_entity.id
_entity.type
_entity.pdbx_description
1 polymer ?
#
loop_
_entity_poly.entity_id
_entity_poly.type
_entity_poly.pdbx_seq_one_letter_code
_entity_poly.pdbx_strand_id
1 'polypeptide(L)'
;MNLMKKRWILLIVACTINLCAGSIYAWSVFAPPLAERLSILTGEALTAGSLAAAFSLANAVGPIPMILGGAVNDRFGPRWVIASGGLLIGLGFFLAAGAETPLALILGYGLGFGLGLGLVYGSTINTTLKFFPDHRGLAGGLTTALYGLSSVILPPVALAD
;
A
#
# COMPACT_ATOMS: atom_id res chain seq x y z
N MET A 1 -5.68 -31.85 0.32
CA MET A 1 -5.28 -30.85 -0.69
C MET A 1 -3.77 -30.86 -0.81
N ASN A 2 -3.20 -31.20 -1.99
CA ASN A 2 -1.75 -31.34 -2.19
C ASN A 2 -1.00 -30.05 -1.84
N LEU A 3 0.16 -30.16 -1.18
CA LEU A 3 1.04 -29.03 -0.81
C LEU A 3 1.34 -28.12 -2.01
N MET A 4 1.48 -28.72 -3.20
CA MET A 4 1.67 -28.01 -4.45
C MET A 4 0.51 -27.07 -4.79
N LYS A 5 -0.75 -27.50 -4.62
CA LYS A 5 -1.92 -26.64 -4.88
C LYS A 5 -2.04 -25.50 -3.87
N LYS A 6 -1.69 -25.76 -2.61
CA LYS A 6 -1.74 -24.72 -1.55
C LYS A 6 -0.78 -23.56 -1.82
N ARG A 7 0.43 -23.82 -2.30
CA ARG A 7 1.41 -22.76 -2.56
C ARG A 7 1.01 -21.86 -3.74
N TRP A 8 0.40 -22.42 -4.80
CA TRP A 8 -0.10 -21.62 -5.91
C TRP A 8 -1.29 -20.74 -5.53
N ILE A 9 -2.21 -21.24 -4.70
CA ILE A 9 -3.30 -20.44 -4.14
C ILE A 9 -2.74 -19.29 -3.30
N LEU A 10 -1.73 -19.56 -2.46
CA LEU A 10 -1.07 -18.53 -1.67
C LEU A 10 -0.44 -17.46 -2.56
N LEU A 11 0.21 -17.86 -3.66
CA LEU A 11 0.79 -16.91 -4.62
C LEU A 11 -0.29 -16.01 -5.25
N ILE A 12 -1.39 -16.58 -5.69
CA ILE A 12 -2.52 -15.83 -6.27
C ILE A 12 -3.06 -14.82 -5.25
N VAL A 13 -3.29 -15.26 -4.01
CA VAL A 13 -3.77 -14.37 -2.92
C VAL A 13 -2.76 -13.26 -2.64
N ALA A 14 -1.46 -13.58 -2.56
CA ALA A 14 -0.40 -12.58 -2.36
C ALA A 14 -0.36 -11.56 -3.51
N CYS A 15 -0.50 -12.02 -4.76
CA CYS A 15 -0.58 -11.17 -5.94
C CYS A 15 -1.78 -10.22 -5.89
N THR A 16 -2.96 -10.74 -5.51
CA THR A 16 -4.18 -9.93 -5.36
C THR A 16 -4.02 -8.87 -4.25
N ILE A 17 -3.46 -9.26 -3.10
CA ILE A 17 -3.19 -8.32 -2.00
C ILE A 17 -2.21 -7.23 -2.46
N ASN A 18 -1.14 -7.59 -3.18
CA ASN A 18 -0.17 -6.62 -3.68
C ASN A 18 -0.76 -5.70 -4.77
N LEU A 19 -1.66 -6.20 -5.61
CA LEU A 19 -2.39 -5.38 -6.57
C LEU A 19 -3.23 -4.30 -5.83
N CYS A 20 -3.94 -4.68 -4.77
CA CYS A 20 -4.69 -3.74 -3.93
C CYS A 20 -3.75 -2.78 -3.17
N ALA A 21 -2.65 -3.28 -2.60
CA ALA A 21 -1.66 -2.48 -1.88
C ALA A 21 -0.99 -1.43 -2.78
N GLY A 22 -0.90 -1.70 -4.09
CA GLY A 22 -0.42 -0.74 -5.09
C GLY A 22 -1.33 0.47 -5.33
N SER A 23 -2.43 0.61 -4.57
CA SER A 23 -3.29 1.81 -4.58
C SER A 23 -2.54 3.11 -4.27
N ILE A 24 -1.31 3.05 -3.74
CA ILE A 24 -0.42 4.21 -3.63
C ILE A 24 -0.23 4.93 -4.96
N TYR A 25 -0.24 4.20 -6.08
CA TYR A 25 -0.07 4.78 -7.42
C TYR A 25 -1.31 5.53 -7.93
N ALA A 26 -2.48 5.35 -7.29
CA ALA A 26 -3.66 6.15 -7.55
C ALA A 26 -3.55 7.59 -6.98
N TRP A 27 -2.48 7.91 -6.25
CA TRP A 27 -2.19 9.26 -5.74
C TRP A 27 -2.29 10.33 -6.82
N SER A 28 -1.81 10.05 -8.02
CA SER A 28 -1.87 10.99 -9.15
C SER A 28 -3.30 11.41 -9.53
N VAL A 29 -4.26 10.54 -9.27
CA VAL A 29 -5.69 10.79 -9.51
C VAL A 29 -6.33 11.55 -8.35
N PHE A 30 -5.96 11.21 -7.11
CA PHE A 30 -6.55 11.80 -5.91
C PHE A 30 -5.95 13.15 -5.53
N ALA A 31 -4.69 13.41 -5.85
CA ALA A 31 -3.98 14.62 -5.43
C ALA A 31 -4.60 15.93 -5.98
N PRO A 32 -5.03 16.03 -7.25
CA PRO A 32 -5.65 17.25 -7.76
C PRO A 32 -6.96 17.61 -7.05
N PRO A 33 -7.98 16.73 -6.94
CA PRO A 33 -9.22 17.07 -6.24
C PRO A 33 -9.01 17.31 -4.73
N LEU A 34 -8.04 16.63 -4.09
CA LEU A 34 -7.68 16.91 -2.70
C LEU A 34 -7.06 18.30 -2.55
N ALA A 35 -6.21 18.73 -3.48
CA ALA A 35 -5.62 20.05 -3.47
C ALA A 35 -6.68 21.14 -3.63
N GLU A 36 -7.62 20.97 -4.55
CA GLU A 36 -8.74 21.89 -4.74
C GLU A 36 -9.60 22.00 -3.48
N ARG A 37 -10.01 20.86 -2.91
CA ARG A 37 -10.79 20.83 -1.67
C ARG A 37 -10.07 21.51 -0.51
N LEU A 38 -8.79 21.19 -0.30
CA LEU A 38 -8.01 21.78 0.78
C LEU A 38 -7.77 23.29 0.56
N SER A 39 -7.61 23.73 -0.69
CA SER A 39 -7.50 25.16 -1.02
C SER A 39 -8.76 25.92 -0.61
N ILE A 40 -9.94 25.37 -0.85
CA ILE A 40 -11.21 25.97 -0.45
C ILE A 40 -11.32 26.04 1.09
N LEU A 41 -10.91 24.97 1.79
CA LEU A 41 -11.03 24.89 3.24
C LEU A 41 -10.03 25.76 3.99
N THR A 42 -8.80 25.87 3.47
CA THR A 42 -7.72 26.63 4.14
C THR A 42 -7.62 28.08 3.66
N GLY A 43 -8.21 28.41 2.53
CA GLY A 43 -8.03 29.72 1.89
C GLY A 43 -6.65 29.93 1.24
N GLU A 44 -5.82 28.87 1.17
CA GLU A 44 -4.49 28.89 0.57
C GLU A 44 -4.52 28.24 -0.81
N ALA A 45 -3.79 28.78 -1.79
CA ALA A 45 -3.65 28.18 -3.10
C ALA A 45 -2.75 26.93 -3.04
N LEU A 46 -3.36 25.76 -2.87
CA LEU A 46 -2.67 24.46 -2.83
C LEU A 46 -2.71 23.79 -4.20
N THR A 47 -1.65 23.12 -4.55
CA THR A 47 -1.52 22.32 -5.77
C THR A 47 -1.25 20.86 -5.43
N ALA A 48 -1.44 19.95 -6.40
CA ALA A 48 -1.04 18.55 -6.23
C ALA A 48 0.44 18.43 -5.84
N GLY A 49 1.30 19.32 -6.33
CA GLY A 49 2.71 19.39 -5.98
C GLY A 49 2.96 19.75 -4.51
N SER A 50 2.18 20.69 -3.92
CA SER A 50 2.31 21.06 -2.51
C SER A 50 1.89 19.91 -1.57
N LEU A 51 1.03 19.00 -2.03
CA LEU A 51 0.61 17.80 -1.30
C LEU A 51 1.55 16.60 -1.51
N ALA A 52 2.55 16.70 -2.38
CA ALA A 52 3.50 15.63 -2.66
C ALA A 52 4.26 15.15 -1.41
N ALA A 53 4.36 15.99 -0.37
CA ALA A 53 4.95 15.62 0.91
C ALA A 53 4.23 14.40 1.56
N ALA A 54 2.90 14.30 1.43
CA ALA A 54 2.13 13.16 1.94
C ALA A 54 2.52 11.85 1.23
N PHE A 55 2.63 11.89 -0.11
CA PHE A 55 3.09 10.75 -0.91
C PHE A 55 4.55 10.39 -0.62
N SER A 56 5.42 11.39 -0.51
CA SER A 56 6.83 11.18 -0.20
C SER A 56 7.03 10.56 1.17
N LEU A 57 6.26 11.00 2.18
CA LEU A 57 6.31 10.45 3.52
C LEU A 57 5.84 8.99 3.54
N ALA A 58 4.75 8.65 2.82
CA ALA A 58 4.27 7.28 2.71
C ALA A 58 5.35 6.35 2.14
N ASN A 59 6.06 6.79 1.10
CA ASN A 59 7.16 6.03 0.51
C ASN A 59 8.41 5.97 1.40
N ALA A 60 8.71 7.02 2.15
CA ALA A 60 9.87 7.07 3.04
C ALA A 60 9.69 6.20 4.30
N VAL A 61 8.47 6.13 4.82
CA VAL A 61 8.16 5.37 6.04
C VAL A 61 7.94 3.88 5.76
N GLY A 62 7.39 3.53 4.59
CA GLY A 62 7.08 2.15 4.20
C GLY A 62 8.23 1.14 4.36
N PRO A 63 9.47 1.45 4.00
CA PRO A 63 10.61 0.56 4.19
C PRO A 63 10.87 0.16 5.65
N ILE A 64 10.54 0.99 6.62
CA ILE A 64 10.76 0.70 8.05
C ILE A 64 9.99 -0.56 8.48
N PRO A 65 8.65 -0.61 8.39
CA PRO A 65 7.92 -1.82 8.73
C PRO A 65 8.15 -2.97 7.74
N MET A 66 8.55 -2.70 6.50
CA MET A 66 8.93 -3.74 5.54
C MET A 66 10.16 -4.53 6.03
N ILE A 67 11.19 -3.85 6.55
CA ILE A 67 12.41 -4.47 7.08
C ILE A 67 12.10 -5.19 8.41
N LEU A 68 11.43 -4.49 9.33
CA LEU A 68 11.07 -5.03 10.64
C LEU A 68 9.97 -6.11 10.53
N GLY A 69 9.12 -6.01 9.51
CA GLY A 69 8.01 -6.89 9.25
C GLY A 69 8.41 -8.35 9.04
N GLY A 70 9.64 -8.62 8.60
CA GLY A 70 10.16 -9.99 8.52
C GLY A 70 10.16 -10.68 9.89
N ALA A 71 10.74 -10.04 10.92
CA ALA A 71 10.80 -10.56 12.28
C ALA A 71 9.40 -10.61 12.93
N VAL A 72 8.58 -9.58 12.69
CA VAL A 72 7.18 -9.53 13.17
C VAL A 72 6.35 -10.63 12.52
N ASN A 73 6.52 -10.85 11.22
CA ASN A 73 5.87 -11.89 10.45
C ASN A 73 6.22 -13.30 10.96
N ASP A 74 7.48 -13.51 11.37
CA ASP A 74 7.95 -14.79 11.90
C ASP A 74 7.41 -15.06 13.33
N ARG A 75 7.18 -14.00 14.10
CA ARG A 75 6.68 -14.12 15.47
C ARG A 75 5.15 -14.22 15.55
N PHE A 76 4.42 -13.42 14.79
CA PHE A 76 2.96 -13.31 14.87
C PHE A 76 2.24 -14.01 13.71
N GLY A 77 2.98 -14.39 12.67
CA GLY A 77 2.45 -14.99 11.46
C GLY A 77 1.92 -13.96 10.44
N PRO A 78 1.99 -14.29 9.15
CA PRO A 78 1.65 -13.37 8.05
C PRO A 78 0.19 -12.90 8.09
N ARG A 79 -0.72 -13.74 8.58
CA ARG A 79 -2.14 -13.43 8.66
C ARG A 79 -2.42 -12.17 9.47
N TRP A 80 -1.82 -12.06 10.64
CA TRP A 80 -2.04 -10.92 11.53
C TRP A 80 -1.31 -9.66 11.06
N VAL A 81 -0.10 -9.84 10.52
CA VAL A 81 0.68 -8.71 9.99
C VAL A 81 0.00 -8.10 8.77
N ILE A 82 -0.50 -8.92 7.85
CA ILE A 82 -1.24 -8.44 6.67
C ILE A 82 -2.57 -7.79 7.09
N ALA A 83 -3.30 -8.38 8.04
CA ALA A 83 -4.56 -7.82 8.52
C ALA A 83 -4.36 -6.45 9.20
N SER A 84 -3.37 -6.33 10.09
CA SER A 84 -3.06 -5.04 10.75
C SER A 84 -2.56 -4.00 9.76
N GLY A 85 -1.73 -4.39 8.80
CA GLY A 85 -1.27 -3.50 7.73
C GLY A 85 -2.43 -3.04 6.83
N GLY A 86 -3.35 -3.94 6.48
CA GLY A 86 -4.56 -3.60 5.72
C GLY A 86 -5.48 -2.63 6.46
N LEU A 87 -5.66 -2.81 7.78
CA LEU A 87 -6.39 -1.87 8.63
C LEU A 87 -5.73 -0.49 8.66
N LEU A 88 -4.39 -0.43 8.76
CA LEU A 88 -3.66 0.84 8.71
C LEU A 88 -3.79 1.54 7.35
N ILE A 89 -3.76 0.80 6.25
CA ILE A 89 -4.03 1.34 4.91
C ILE A 89 -5.43 1.94 4.86
N GLY A 90 -6.45 1.21 5.31
CA GLY A 90 -7.84 1.68 5.35
C GLY A 90 -8.00 2.92 6.21
N LEU A 91 -7.42 2.94 7.41
CA LEU A 91 -7.41 4.11 8.28
C LEU A 91 -6.69 5.30 7.64
N GLY A 92 -5.55 5.06 6.96
CA GLY A 92 -4.82 6.10 6.24
C GLY A 92 -5.66 6.76 5.16
N PHE A 93 -6.40 5.98 4.36
CA PHE A 93 -7.34 6.52 3.38
C PHE A 93 -8.52 7.25 4.04
N PHE A 94 -9.09 6.68 5.10
CA PHE A 94 -10.19 7.31 5.81
C PHE A 94 -9.80 8.67 6.41
N LEU A 95 -8.62 8.76 7.03
CA LEU A 95 -8.08 10.01 7.56
C LEU A 95 -7.75 11.00 6.44
N ALA A 96 -7.24 10.53 5.31
CA ALA A 96 -6.99 11.38 4.14
C ALA A 96 -8.29 11.96 3.57
N ALA A 97 -9.34 11.16 3.49
CA ALA A 97 -10.66 11.60 3.02
C ALA A 97 -11.30 12.65 3.94
N GLY A 98 -11.06 12.55 5.26
CA GLY A 98 -11.51 13.51 6.27
C GLY A 98 -10.55 14.66 6.52
N ALA A 99 -9.40 14.73 5.82
CA ALA A 99 -8.42 15.78 6.08
C ALA A 99 -8.95 17.17 5.69
N GLU A 100 -8.82 18.12 6.61
CA GLU A 100 -9.18 19.54 6.43
C GLU A 100 -7.93 20.43 6.31
N THR A 101 -6.76 19.88 6.59
CA THR A 101 -5.48 20.56 6.50
C THR A 101 -4.43 19.70 5.80
N PRO A 102 -3.43 20.31 5.12
CA PRO A 102 -2.33 19.55 4.53
C PRO A 102 -1.57 18.68 5.55
N LEU A 103 -1.43 19.16 6.79
CA LEU A 103 -0.78 18.40 7.87
C LEU A 103 -1.56 17.14 8.23
N ALA A 104 -2.90 17.23 8.35
CA ALA A 104 -3.75 16.07 8.63
C ALA A 104 -3.64 15.03 7.51
N LEU A 105 -3.57 15.47 6.24
CA LEU A 105 -3.34 14.60 5.10
C LEU A 105 -1.97 13.92 5.16
N ILE A 106 -0.91 14.68 5.46
CA ILE A 106 0.45 14.15 5.57
C ILE A 106 0.53 13.08 6.68
N LEU A 107 -0.06 13.33 7.84
CA LEU A 107 -0.05 12.38 8.95
C LEU A 107 -0.95 11.17 8.67
N GLY A 108 -2.17 11.37 8.20
CA GLY A 108 -3.12 10.30 7.90
C GLY A 108 -2.62 9.40 6.76
N TYR A 109 -2.43 9.97 5.60
CA TYR A 109 -1.97 9.24 4.42
C TYR A 109 -0.48 8.86 4.53
N GLY A 110 0.39 9.83 4.85
CA GLY A 110 1.82 9.59 4.89
C GLY A 110 2.23 8.53 5.90
N LEU A 111 1.82 8.66 7.16
CA LEU A 111 2.17 7.68 8.20
C LEU A 111 1.25 6.46 8.18
N GLY A 112 -0.07 6.67 8.23
CA GLY A 112 -1.04 5.57 8.35
C GLY A 112 -0.97 4.62 7.16
N PHE A 113 -1.13 5.14 5.96
CA PHE A 113 -1.04 4.35 4.74
C PHE A 113 0.37 3.79 4.52
N GLY A 114 1.43 4.62 4.69
CA GLY A 114 2.81 4.20 4.45
C GLY A 114 3.27 3.05 5.35
N LEU A 115 2.98 3.12 6.66
CA LEU A 115 3.26 2.02 7.60
C LEU A 115 2.48 0.75 7.25
N GLY A 116 1.19 0.90 6.95
CA GLY A 116 0.34 -0.21 6.54
C GLY A 116 0.84 -0.90 5.28
N LEU A 117 1.22 -0.10 4.27
CA LEU A 117 1.78 -0.59 3.01
C LEU A 117 3.05 -1.41 3.23
N GLY A 118 3.99 -0.91 4.03
CA GLY A 118 5.22 -1.62 4.34
C GLY A 118 5.00 -2.97 5.02
N LEU A 119 4.04 -3.05 5.97
CA LEU A 119 3.65 -4.30 6.62
C LEU A 119 3.05 -5.29 5.63
N VAL A 120 2.09 -4.87 4.81
CA VAL A 120 1.40 -5.74 3.84
C VAL A 120 2.38 -6.23 2.79
N TYR A 121 3.10 -5.31 2.14
CA TYR A 121 4.03 -5.63 1.06
C TYR A 121 5.19 -6.51 1.55
N GLY A 122 5.84 -6.15 2.66
CA GLY A 122 6.93 -6.93 3.23
C GLY A 122 6.49 -8.32 3.66
N SER A 123 5.33 -8.44 4.32
CA SER A 123 4.79 -9.73 4.77
C SER A 123 4.39 -10.64 3.61
N THR A 124 3.74 -10.11 2.58
CA THR A 124 3.32 -10.89 1.40
C THR A 124 4.51 -11.43 0.64
N ILE A 125 5.52 -10.61 0.34
CA ILE A 125 6.75 -11.04 -0.34
C ILE A 125 7.49 -12.08 0.49
N ASN A 126 7.77 -11.79 1.77
CA ASN A 126 8.51 -12.70 2.65
C ASN A 126 7.81 -14.08 2.74
N THR A 127 6.50 -14.07 2.92
CA THR A 127 5.71 -15.32 2.98
C THR A 127 5.79 -16.07 1.65
N THR A 128 5.60 -15.39 0.53
CA THR A 128 5.63 -16.01 -0.79
C THR A 128 7.00 -16.65 -1.08
N LEU A 129 8.10 -15.96 -0.79
CA LEU A 129 9.45 -16.48 -0.97
C LEU A 129 9.74 -17.72 -0.10
N LYS A 130 9.16 -17.80 1.10
CA LYS A 130 9.28 -18.98 1.98
C LYS A 130 8.55 -20.20 1.43
N PHE A 131 7.41 -20.01 0.76
CA PHE A 131 6.64 -21.11 0.16
C PHE A 131 7.17 -21.55 -1.22
N PHE A 132 8.04 -20.76 -1.85
CA PHE A 132 8.66 -21.07 -3.14
C PHE A 132 10.20 -21.06 -3.06
N PRO A 133 10.82 -21.93 -2.24
CA PRO A 133 12.27 -21.98 -2.13
C PRO A 133 12.94 -22.41 -3.44
N ASP A 134 12.23 -23.20 -4.24
CA ASP A 134 12.62 -23.72 -5.56
C ASP A 134 12.50 -22.68 -6.69
N HIS A 135 11.59 -21.70 -6.58
CA HIS A 135 11.30 -20.69 -7.59
C HIS A 135 11.14 -19.27 -7.01
N ARG A 136 12.07 -18.85 -6.16
CA ARG A 136 12.03 -17.53 -5.46
C ARG A 136 11.93 -16.36 -6.42
N GLY A 137 12.69 -16.40 -7.54
CA GLY A 137 12.67 -15.33 -8.55
C GLY A 137 11.31 -15.19 -9.21
N LEU A 138 10.66 -16.31 -9.56
CA LEU A 138 9.32 -16.30 -10.14
C LEU A 138 8.27 -15.76 -9.15
N ALA A 139 8.29 -16.27 -7.94
CA ALA A 139 7.32 -15.91 -6.91
C ALA A 139 7.46 -14.43 -6.49
N GLY A 140 8.67 -13.97 -6.24
CA GLY A 140 8.94 -12.56 -5.94
C GLY A 140 8.66 -11.64 -7.13
N GLY A 141 9.05 -12.06 -8.33
CA GLY A 141 8.80 -11.31 -9.57
C GLY A 141 7.31 -11.11 -9.85
N LEU A 142 6.49 -12.16 -9.72
CA LEU A 142 5.04 -12.05 -9.93
C LEU A 142 4.38 -11.15 -8.90
N THR A 143 4.70 -11.29 -7.61
CA THR A 143 4.12 -10.44 -6.56
C THR A 143 4.47 -8.97 -6.75
N THR A 144 5.72 -8.67 -7.12
CA THR A 144 6.18 -7.31 -7.40
C THR A 144 5.59 -6.76 -8.70
N ALA A 145 5.46 -7.60 -9.75
CA ALA A 145 4.85 -7.19 -11.01
C ALA A 145 3.39 -6.79 -10.83
N LEU A 146 2.62 -7.54 -10.04
CA LEU A 146 1.21 -7.22 -9.75
C LEU A 146 1.08 -5.93 -8.91
N TYR A 147 2.03 -5.69 -7.99
CA TYR A 147 2.11 -4.42 -7.28
C TYR A 147 2.34 -3.25 -8.25
N GLY A 148 3.28 -3.38 -9.20
CA GLY A 148 3.53 -2.37 -10.23
C GLY A 148 2.36 -2.21 -11.21
N LEU A 149 1.69 -3.31 -11.59
CA LEU A 149 0.55 -3.31 -12.52
C LEU A 149 -0.64 -2.51 -12.00
N SER A 150 -0.76 -2.35 -10.68
CA SER A 150 -1.77 -1.50 -10.08
C SER A 150 -1.72 -0.06 -10.55
N SER A 151 -0.54 0.45 -10.92
CA SER A 151 -0.36 1.80 -11.48
C SER A 151 -1.08 2.00 -12.83
N VAL A 152 -1.34 0.92 -13.55
CA VAL A 152 -2.05 0.92 -14.84
C VAL A 152 -3.55 0.66 -14.64
N ILE A 153 -3.90 -0.19 -13.67
CA ILE A 153 -5.29 -0.64 -13.47
C ILE A 153 -6.08 0.34 -12.60
N LEU A 154 -5.50 0.77 -11.47
CA LEU A 154 -6.26 1.54 -10.49
C LEU A 154 -6.60 2.98 -10.90
N PRO A 155 -5.73 3.75 -11.57
CA PRO A 155 -6.09 5.10 -11.99
C PRO A 155 -7.30 5.16 -12.92
N PRO A 156 -7.42 4.36 -14.00
CA PRO A 156 -8.62 4.33 -14.83
C PRO A 156 -9.88 3.90 -14.07
N VAL A 157 -9.75 2.94 -13.14
CA VAL A 157 -10.89 2.48 -12.31
C VAL A 157 -11.36 3.60 -11.39
N ALA A 158 -10.43 4.36 -10.80
CA ALA A 158 -10.76 5.49 -9.93
C ALA A 158 -11.35 6.71 -10.68
N LEU A 159 -11.19 6.77 -12.00
CA LEU A 159 -11.75 7.84 -12.86
C LEU A 159 -13.07 7.40 -13.53
N ALA A 160 -13.49 6.16 -13.37
CA ALA A 160 -14.66 5.59 -14.08
C ALA A 160 -16.01 6.02 -13.48
N ASP A 161 -16.04 6.79 -12.39
CA ASP A 161 -17.19 7.42 -11.74
C ASP A 161 -17.22 8.92 -12.03
#